data_801d609c02d20cc011a249ef7e604a70
#
_entry.id   801d609c02d20cc011a249ef7e604a70
#
_cell.length_a   1.000
_cell.length_b   1.000
_cell.length_c   1.000
_cell.angle_alpha   90.00
_cell.angle_beta   90.00
_cell.angle_gamma   90.00
#
_symmetry.space_group_name_H-M   'P 1'
#
loop_
_entity.id
_entity.type
_entity.pdbx_description
1 polymer ?
#
loop_
_entity_poly.entity_id
_entity_poly.type
_entity_poly.pdbx_seq_one_letter_code
_entity_poly.pdbx_strand_id
1 'polypeptide(L)'
;LCLVRNEAQQESDYLLLELIARYVAIVIFNAVVKLATRYRNIETAQDEAHRASWEDNLLHVQNMVLDNCLSTIKHETIYYPNRIKQLIGKLRSGKLSETVTAISELIEYYKGVFTILSQCASRQLEEVTFRRTVIPVSELSEAAEKYFRKVRKGITVPVIFKTEIVNESVVGDVIQLRFLLENLIDEALSVPVSGKITLTCAVEEDFVRFLFTDMRREKTREELNQLFYPNLTRMTTGERGELCGTEYLICKQIIRDHDEFVGRRGCRINAEPLEKGGFVVYFTLPRYIKKV
;
A
#
# COMPACT_ATOMS: atom_id res chain seq x y z
N LEU A 1 -56.87 -9.44 -16.06
CA LEU A 1 -57.65 -9.17 -17.26
C LEU A 1 -59.12 -9.22 -16.89
N CYS A 2 -59.87 -8.18 -17.18
CA CYS A 2 -61.31 -8.12 -16.96
C CYS A 2 -61.97 -7.91 -18.31
N LEU A 3 -62.96 -8.76 -18.66
CA LEU A 3 -63.79 -8.64 -19.85
C LEU A 3 -65.17 -8.13 -19.44
N VAL A 4 -65.57 -7.00 -20.01
CA VAL A 4 -66.96 -6.46 -19.82
C VAL A 4 -67.74 -6.74 -21.05
N ARG A 5 -68.83 -7.46 -20.89
CA ARG A 5 -69.72 -7.86 -21.98
C ARG A 5 -71.21 -7.67 -21.58
N ASN A 6 -72.04 -7.31 -22.47
CA ASN A 6 -73.47 -7.07 -22.25
C ASN A 6 -74.36 -8.35 -22.33
N GLU A 7 -73.74 -9.50 -22.63
CA GLU A 7 -74.48 -10.79 -22.79
C GLU A 7 -73.93 -11.83 -21.79
N ALA A 8 -74.69 -12.87 -21.50
CA ALA A 8 -74.27 -13.96 -20.64
C ALA A 8 -73.03 -14.66 -21.19
N GLN A 9 -72.03 -14.80 -20.27
CA GLN A 9 -70.73 -15.42 -20.61
C GLN A 9 -70.88 -16.90 -20.90
N GLN A 10 -70.31 -17.35 -22.01
CA GLN A 10 -70.24 -18.78 -22.38
C GLN A 10 -68.92 -19.40 -21.89
N GLU A 11 -68.92 -20.72 -21.73
CA GLU A 11 -67.70 -21.47 -21.27
C GLU A 11 -66.49 -21.27 -22.22
N SER A 12 -66.75 -21.08 -23.51
CA SER A 12 -65.71 -20.72 -24.50
C SER A 12 -65.06 -19.40 -24.26
N ASP A 13 -65.75 -18.43 -23.65
CA ASP A 13 -65.17 -17.11 -23.31
C ASP A 13 -64.14 -17.21 -22.14
N TYR A 14 -64.42 -18.10 -21.20
CA TYR A 14 -63.47 -18.35 -20.11
C TYR A 14 -62.20 -19.03 -20.60
N LEU A 15 -62.33 -20.02 -21.52
CA LEU A 15 -61.15 -20.65 -22.12
C LEU A 15 -60.32 -19.67 -22.94
N LEU A 16 -60.96 -18.79 -23.70
CA LEU A 16 -60.24 -17.74 -24.42
C LEU A 16 -59.54 -16.75 -23.52
N LEU A 17 -60.19 -16.36 -22.44
CA LEU A 17 -59.63 -15.44 -21.45
C LEU A 17 -58.43 -16.05 -20.74
N GLU A 18 -58.50 -17.34 -20.40
CA GLU A 18 -57.37 -18.08 -19.80
C GLU A 18 -56.19 -18.18 -20.78
N LEU A 19 -56.44 -18.47 -22.05
CA LEU A 19 -55.42 -18.54 -23.10
C LEU A 19 -54.71 -17.18 -23.26
N ILE A 20 -55.49 -16.09 -23.34
CA ILE A 20 -54.93 -14.73 -23.42
C ILE A 20 -54.12 -14.38 -22.17
N ALA A 21 -54.63 -14.69 -20.99
CA ALA A 21 -53.93 -14.43 -19.75
C ALA A 21 -52.60 -15.19 -19.66
N ARG A 22 -52.56 -16.47 -20.08
CA ARG A 22 -51.33 -17.27 -20.16
C ARG A 22 -50.34 -16.66 -21.16
N TYR A 23 -50.82 -16.26 -22.34
CA TYR A 23 -49.96 -15.64 -23.35
C TYR A 23 -49.36 -14.33 -22.89
N VAL A 24 -50.17 -13.45 -22.26
CA VAL A 24 -49.74 -12.18 -21.70
C VAL A 24 -48.70 -12.41 -20.56
N ALA A 25 -48.93 -13.40 -19.70
CA ALA A 25 -48.00 -13.76 -18.64
C ALA A 25 -46.63 -14.19 -19.20
N ILE A 26 -46.61 -15.01 -20.27
CA ILE A 26 -45.39 -15.45 -20.95
C ILE A 26 -44.64 -14.25 -21.55
N VAL A 27 -45.37 -13.33 -22.22
CA VAL A 27 -44.77 -12.14 -22.84
C VAL A 27 -44.16 -11.22 -21.77
N ILE A 28 -44.88 -10.98 -20.67
CA ILE A 28 -44.38 -10.17 -19.54
C ILE A 28 -43.16 -10.83 -18.92
N PHE A 29 -43.25 -12.15 -18.66
CA PHE A 29 -42.10 -12.90 -18.08
C PHE A 29 -40.87 -12.79 -18.98
N ASN A 30 -40.99 -13.02 -20.28
CA ASN A 30 -39.88 -12.89 -21.23
C ASN A 30 -39.32 -11.46 -21.28
N ALA A 31 -40.18 -10.44 -21.21
CA ALA A 31 -39.74 -9.05 -21.17
C ALA A 31 -38.95 -8.74 -19.90
N VAL A 32 -39.43 -9.20 -18.74
CA VAL A 32 -38.73 -9.04 -17.43
C VAL A 32 -37.36 -9.75 -17.43
N VAL A 33 -37.34 -11.00 -17.95
CA VAL A 33 -36.07 -11.77 -18.02
C VAL A 33 -35.08 -11.07 -18.97
N LYS A 34 -35.54 -10.58 -20.12
CA LYS A 34 -34.65 -9.81 -21.03
C LYS A 34 -34.15 -8.53 -20.42
N LEU A 35 -34.97 -7.80 -19.67
CA LEU A 35 -34.55 -6.61 -18.94
C LEU A 35 -33.51 -6.94 -17.86
N ALA A 36 -33.78 -7.94 -17.04
CA ALA A 36 -32.86 -8.38 -16.00
C ALA A 36 -31.50 -8.82 -16.57
N THR A 37 -31.52 -9.55 -17.70
CA THR A 37 -30.29 -9.95 -18.40
C THR A 37 -29.54 -8.74 -18.97
N ARG A 38 -30.24 -7.76 -19.52
CA ARG A 38 -29.62 -6.51 -20.01
C ARG A 38 -28.98 -5.72 -18.88
N TYR A 39 -29.64 -5.55 -17.73
CA TYR A 39 -29.08 -4.88 -16.59
C TYR A 39 -27.81 -5.57 -16.06
N ARG A 40 -27.84 -6.89 -15.95
CA ARG A 40 -26.66 -7.68 -15.54
C ARG A 40 -25.50 -7.52 -16.53
N ASN A 41 -25.78 -7.53 -17.85
CA ASN A 41 -24.74 -7.37 -18.87
C ASN A 41 -24.13 -5.93 -18.85
N ILE A 42 -24.94 -4.91 -18.54
CA ILE A 42 -24.47 -3.54 -18.41
C ILE A 42 -23.56 -3.41 -17.17
N GLU A 43 -23.98 -3.99 -16.06
CA GLU A 43 -23.21 -3.97 -14.80
C GLU A 43 -21.86 -4.70 -14.99
N THR A 44 -21.86 -5.89 -15.60
CA THR A 44 -20.60 -6.61 -15.91
C THR A 44 -19.71 -5.84 -16.88
N ALA A 45 -20.27 -5.21 -17.92
CA ALA A 45 -19.49 -4.42 -18.85
C ALA A 45 -18.93 -3.13 -18.21
N GLN A 46 -19.64 -2.54 -17.28
CA GLN A 46 -19.14 -1.40 -16.49
C GLN A 46 -17.99 -1.82 -15.57
N ASP A 47 -18.12 -2.97 -14.90
CA ASP A 47 -17.08 -3.52 -14.04
C ASP A 47 -15.81 -3.88 -14.85
N GLU A 48 -15.98 -4.47 -16.03
CA GLU A 48 -14.87 -4.77 -16.95
C GLU A 48 -14.21 -3.49 -17.48
N ALA A 49 -14.99 -2.47 -17.84
CA ALA A 49 -14.46 -1.18 -18.27
C ALA A 49 -13.73 -0.45 -17.14
N HIS A 50 -14.24 -0.54 -15.90
CA HIS A 50 -13.55 0.00 -14.73
C HIS A 50 -12.24 -0.73 -14.45
N ARG A 51 -12.22 -2.07 -14.57
CA ARG A 51 -10.97 -2.86 -14.42
C ARG A 51 -9.96 -2.50 -15.49
N ALA A 52 -10.36 -2.44 -16.76
CA ALA A 52 -9.48 -2.10 -17.86
C ALA A 52 -8.90 -0.69 -17.73
N SER A 53 -9.72 0.31 -17.38
CA SER A 53 -9.26 1.68 -17.11
C SER A 53 -8.33 1.74 -15.92
N TRP A 54 -8.54 0.89 -14.93
CA TRP A 54 -7.72 0.82 -13.74
C TRP A 54 -6.35 0.16 -14.04
N GLU A 55 -6.33 -0.95 -14.78
CA GLU A 55 -5.11 -1.62 -15.23
C GLU A 55 -4.26 -0.68 -16.08
N ASP A 56 -4.88 0.11 -16.96
CA ASP A 56 -4.19 1.10 -17.80
C ASP A 56 -3.59 2.24 -16.95
N ASN A 57 -4.32 2.73 -15.95
CA ASN A 57 -3.82 3.72 -15.00
C ASN A 57 -2.69 3.16 -14.12
N LEU A 58 -2.77 1.90 -13.70
CA LEU A 58 -1.73 1.22 -12.94
C LEU A 58 -0.46 1.07 -13.78
N LEU A 59 -0.58 0.61 -15.02
CA LEU A 59 0.53 0.52 -15.97
C LEU A 59 1.14 1.89 -16.24
N HIS A 60 0.32 2.92 -16.39
CA HIS A 60 0.81 4.30 -16.59
C HIS A 60 1.60 4.81 -15.38
N VAL A 61 1.10 4.59 -14.16
CA VAL A 61 1.81 4.96 -12.92
C VAL A 61 3.09 4.14 -12.76
N GLN A 62 3.06 2.83 -13.05
CA GLN A 62 4.23 1.98 -13.02
C GLN A 62 5.28 2.43 -14.05
N ASN A 63 4.88 2.75 -15.28
CA ASN A 63 5.76 3.27 -16.31
C ASN A 63 6.33 4.64 -15.93
N MET A 64 5.53 5.52 -15.34
CA MET A 64 5.99 6.82 -14.87
C MET A 64 7.01 6.71 -13.72
N VAL A 65 6.80 5.76 -12.80
CA VAL A 65 7.77 5.46 -11.72
C VAL A 65 9.04 4.86 -12.32
N LEU A 66 8.92 3.96 -13.31
CA LEU A 66 10.05 3.39 -14.03
C LEU A 66 10.85 4.45 -14.80
N ASP A 67 10.17 5.31 -15.55
CA ASP A 67 10.82 6.38 -16.32
C ASP A 67 11.56 7.34 -15.41
N ASN A 68 10.97 7.69 -14.26
CA ASN A 68 11.63 8.50 -13.24
C ASN A 68 12.83 7.76 -12.60
N CYS A 69 12.67 6.47 -12.28
CA CYS A 69 13.77 5.64 -11.79
C CYS A 69 14.86 5.49 -12.86
N LEU A 70 14.50 5.17 -14.10
CA LEU A 70 15.45 5.02 -15.22
C LEU A 70 16.17 6.34 -15.55
N SER A 71 15.47 7.47 -15.51
CA SER A 71 16.09 8.79 -15.69
C SER A 71 17.07 9.10 -14.58
N THR A 72 16.70 8.82 -13.33
CA THR A 72 17.60 8.96 -12.18
C THR A 72 18.79 8.04 -12.30
N ILE A 73 18.57 6.76 -12.65
CA ILE A 73 19.64 5.77 -12.86
C ILE A 73 20.57 6.18 -13.97
N LYS A 74 20.06 6.68 -15.09
CA LYS A 74 20.88 7.16 -16.19
C LYS A 74 21.80 8.29 -15.75
N HIS A 75 21.31 9.22 -14.96
CA HIS A 75 22.14 10.27 -14.36
C HIS A 75 23.15 9.72 -13.36
N GLU A 76 22.71 8.85 -12.49
CA GLU A 76 23.49 8.25 -11.42
C GLU A 76 24.56 7.30 -11.98
N THR A 77 24.23 6.48 -12.99
CA THR A 77 25.17 5.55 -13.64
C THR A 77 26.31 6.26 -14.37
N ILE A 78 26.09 7.49 -14.81
CA ILE A 78 27.13 8.30 -15.46
C ILE A 78 27.93 9.10 -14.41
N TYR A 79 27.24 9.66 -13.43
CA TYR A 79 27.84 10.54 -12.42
C TYR A 79 28.78 9.79 -11.46
N TYR A 80 28.34 8.68 -10.90
CA TYR A 80 29.10 7.97 -9.86
C TYR A 80 30.38 7.28 -10.34
N PRO A 81 30.43 6.57 -11.47
CA PRO A 81 31.69 6.07 -12.00
C PRO A 81 32.71 7.18 -12.25
N ASN A 82 32.27 8.34 -12.74
CA ASN A 82 33.14 9.50 -12.91
C ASN A 82 33.64 10.03 -11.57
N ARG A 83 32.79 10.05 -10.55
CA ARG A 83 33.15 10.47 -9.20
C ARG A 83 34.13 9.48 -8.56
N ILE A 84 33.91 8.19 -8.69
CA ILE A 84 34.84 7.12 -8.25
C ILE A 84 36.19 7.30 -8.94
N LYS A 85 36.20 7.53 -10.26
CA LYS A 85 37.44 7.77 -11.01
C LYS A 85 38.20 9.00 -10.52
N GLN A 86 37.49 10.10 -10.18
CA GLN A 86 38.09 11.28 -9.60
C GLN A 86 38.67 11.02 -8.20
N LEU A 87 37.96 10.24 -7.35
CA LEU A 87 38.43 9.87 -6.02
C LEU A 87 39.64 8.94 -6.09
N ILE A 88 39.67 7.97 -7.01
CA ILE A 88 40.84 7.13 -7.28
C ILE A 88 42.02 7.98 -7.75
N GLY A 89 41.78 9.02 -8.57
CA GLY A 89 42.80 9.99 -8.95
C GLY A 89 43.40 10.75 -7.75
N LYS A 90 42.58 11.09 -6.75
CA LYS A 90 43.02 11.74 -5.50
C LYS A 90 43.80 10.79 -4.57
N LEU A 91 43.56 9.49 -4.63
CA LEU A 91 44.37 8.48 -3.91
C LEU A 91 45.84 8.55 -4.28
N ARG A 92 46.12 8.87 -5.54
CA ARG A 92 47.51 9.06 -6.01
C ARG A 92 48.22 10.30 -5.44
N SER A 93 47.44 11.23 -4.85
CA SER A 93 47.97 12.50 -4.31
C SER A 93 48.14 12.53 -2.78
N GLY A 94 48.03 11.37 -2.10
CA GLY A 94 48.48 11.22 -0.69
C GLY A 94 47.42 11.38 0.40
N LYS A 95 46.14 11.61 0.08
CA LYS A 95 45.01 11.63 1.06
C LYS A 95 44.26 10.29 1.11
N LEU A 96 44.94 9.26 1.64
CA LEU A 96 44.50 7.87 1.54
C LEU A 96 43.21 7.60 2.32
N SER A 97 43.14 8.04 3.58
CA SER A 97 42.06 7.67 4.52
C SER A 97 40.70 8.27 4.12
N GLU A 98 40.64 9.58 3.89
CA GLU A 98 39.40 10.28 3.52
C GLU A 98 38.85 9.80 2.17
N THR A 99 39.75 9.47 1.23
CA THR A 99 39.36 9.03 -0.12
C THR A 99 38.83 7.59 -0.11
N VAL A 100 39.38 6.70 0.71
CA VAL A 100 38.90 5.33 0.89
C VAL A 100 37.52 5.33 1.53
N THR A 101 37.28 6.16 2.55
CA THR A 101 35.97 6.31 3.18
C THR A 101 34.92 6.79 2.17
N ALA A 102 35.25 7.84 1.38
CA ALA A 102 34.34 8.37 0.38
C ALA A 102 34.00 7.36 -0.75
N ILE A 103 34.96 6.50 -1.13
CA ILE A 103 34.73 5.41 -2.11
C ILE A 103 33.82 4.34 -1.48
N SER A 104 34.03 3.98 -0.23
CA SER A 104 33.23 2.99 0.46
C SER A 104 31.77 3.46 0.61
N GLU A 105 31.56 4.71 0.99
CA GLU A 105 30.22 5.32 1.07
C GLU A 105 29.51 5.33 -0.28
N LEU A 106 30.26 5.60 -1.36
CA LEU A 106 29.72 5.59 -2.71
C LEU A 106 29.31 4.18 -3.19
N ILE A 107 30.07 3.17 -2.80
CA ILE A 107 29.78 1.76 -3.11
C ILE A 107 28.53 1.29 -2.36
N GLU A 108 28.37 1.63 -1.09
CA GLU A 108 27.16 1.30 -0.31
C GLU A 108 25.93 2.01 -0.87
N TYR A 109 26.04 3.26 -1.29
CA TYR A 109 24.98 3.97 -1.98
C TYR A 109 24.56 3.23 -3.29
N TYR A 110 25.55 2.83 -4.12
CA TYR A 110 25.29 2.09 -5.35
C TYR A 110 24.54 0.77 -5.09
N LYS A 111 24.95 0.06 -4.05
CA LYS A 111 24.30 -1.18 -3.60
C LYS A 111 22.84 -0.94 -3.20
N GLY A 112 22.55 0.17 -2.50
CA GLY A 112 21.20 0.59 -2.15
C GLY A 112 20.33 0.84 -3.38
N VAL A 113 20.83 1.61 -4.36
CA VAL A 113 20.13 1.90 -5.63
C VAL A 113 19.83 0.61 -6.40
N PHE A 114 20.81 -0.32 -6.52
CA PHE A 114 20.60 -1.61 -7.18
C PHE A 114 19.58 -2.50 -6.44
N THR A 115 19.54 -2.45 -5.12
CA THR A 115 18.55 -3.19 -4.32
C THR A 115 17.14 -2.69 -4.61
N ILE A 116 16.93 -1.37 -4.64
CA ILE A 116 15.65 -0.76 -4.97
C ILE A 116 15.21 -1.14 -6.38
N LEU A 117 16.12 -1.08 -7.34
CA LEU A 117 15.85 -1.46 -8.73
C LEU A 117 15.46 -2.91 -8.88
N SER A 118 16.21 -3.79 -8.21
CA SER A 118 15.90 -5.23 -8.20
C SER A 118 14.52 -5.49 -7.60
N GLN A 119 14.17 -4.81 -6.52
CA GLN A 119 12.85 -4.92 -5.90
C GLN A 119 11.74 -4.37 -6.79
N CYS A 120 11.95 -3.24 -7.47
CA CYS A 120 11.00 -2.71 -8.44
C CYS A 120 10.83 -3.63 -9.63
N ALA A 121 11.93 -4.18 -10.18
CA ALA A 121 11.90 -5.12 -11.29
C ALA A 121 11.23 -6.45 -10.93
N SER A 122 11.50 -6.98 -9.74
CA SER A 122 10.84 -8.20 -9.25
C SER A 122 9.34 -8.03 -9.09
N ARG A 123 8.89 -6.84 -8.64
CA ARG A 123 7.46 -6.53 -8.53
C ARG A 123 6.74 -6.42 -9.87
N GLN A 124 7.44 -6.05 -10.94
CA GLN A 124 6.87 -6.01 -12.29
C GLN A 124 6.78 -7.37 -12.96
N LEU A 125 7.69 -8.29 -12.62
CA LEU A 125 7.72 -9.65 -13.17
C LEU A 125 6.81 -10.63 -12.43
N GLU A 126 6.48 -10.34 -11.16
CA GLU A 126 5.50 -11.09 -10.40
C GLU A 126 4.14 -10.40 -10.54
N GLU A 127 3.14 -11.09 -11.08
CA GLU A 127 1.73 -10.74 -10.88
C GLU A 127 1.51 -10.69 -9.37
N VAL A 128 1.54 -9.47 -8.81
CA VAL A 128 1.28 -9.25 -7.39
C VAL A 128 -0.20 -9.51 -7.17
N THR A 129 -0.55 -10.78 -6.99
CA THR A 129 -1.89 -11.18 -6.60
C THR A 129 -2.12 -10.71 -5.16
N PHE A 130 -2.81 -9.57 -5.03
CA PHE A 130 -3.26 -9.08 -3.73
C PHE A 130 -4.19 -10.10 -3.08
N ARG A 131 -3.79 -10.68 -1.95
CA ARG A 131 -4.57 -11.69 -1.23
C ARG A 131 -5.41 -11.04 -0.15
N ARG A 132 -6.65 -10.71 -0.50
CA ARG A 132 -7.60 -10.16 0.46
C ARG A 132 -7.99 -11.20 1.51
N THR A 133 -7.57 -11.00 2.76
CA THR A 133 -7.87 -11.85 3.90
C THR A 133 -8.39 -11.02 5.08
N VAL A 134 -9.08 -11.68 6.00
CA VAL A 134 -9.44 -11.10 7.30
C VAL A 134 -8.31 -11.42 8.28
N ILE A 135 -7.73 -10.40 8.87
CA ILE A 135 -6.51 -10.49 9.67
C ILE A 135 -6.82 -9.94 11.07
N PRO A 136 -6.68 -10.73 12.13
CA PRO A 136 -6.73 -10.23 13.49
C PRO A 136 -5.62 -9.20 13.74
N VAL A 137 -5.93 -8.09 14.39
CA VAL A 137 -4.92 -7.06 14.74
C VAL A 137 -3.83 -7.65 15.63
N SER A 138 -4.17 -8.63 16.47
CA SER A 138 -3.22 -9.38 17.30
C SER A 138 -2.15 -10.09 16.47
N GLU A 139 -2.51 -10.68 15.33
CA GLU A 139 -1.56 -11.37 14.44
C GLU A 139 -0.50 -10.41 13.88
N LEU A 140 -0.91 -9.21 13.47
CA LEU A 140 0.02 -8.17 12.99
C LEU A 140 0.94 -7.68 14.11
N SER A 141 0.40 -7.50 15.29
CA SER A 141 1.16 -7.09 16.47
C SER A 141 2.20 -8.12 16.89
N GLU A 142 1.82 -9.39 16.96
CA GLU A 142 2.73 -10.49 17.26
C GLU A 142 3.85 -10.64 16.22
N ALA A 143 3.51 -10.46 14.94
CA ALA A 143 4.49 -10.46 13.86
C ALA A 143 5.50 -9.33 14.03
N ALA A 144 5.03 -8.10 14.32
CA ALA A 144 5.89 -6.93 14.57
C ALA A 144 6.82 -7.16 15.79
N GLU A 145 6.29 -7.68 16.90
CA GLU A 145 7.10 -7.98 18.08
C GLU A 145 8.15 -9.05 17.80
N LYS A 146 7.78 -10.12 17.09
CA LYS A 146 8.69 -11.19 16.71
C LYS A 146 9.82 -10.68 15.84
N TYR A 147 9.49 -9.83 14.85
CA TYR A 147 10.46 -9.22 13.98
C TYR A 147 11.41 -8.29 14.74
N PHE A 148 10.87 -7.40 15.58
CA PHE A 148 11.65 -6.52 16.43
C PHE A 148 12.64 -7.29 17.30
N ARG A 149 12.20 -8.38 17.97
CA ARG A 149 13.08 -9.22 18.78
C ARG A 149 14.22 -9.85 17.98
N LYS A 150 13.98 -10.17 16.70
CA LYS A 150 14.99 -10.72 15.78
C LYS A 150 16.03 -9.68 15.42
N VAL A 151 15.60 -8.48 14.98
CA VAL A 151 16.49 -7.42 14.50
C VAL A 151 17.26 -6.77 15.66
N ARG A 152 16.64 -6.64 16.84
CA ARG A 152 17.26 -6.06 18.04
C ARG A 152 18.55 -6.75 18.47
N LYS A 153 18.75 -8.03 18.16
CA LYS A 153 19.97 -8.77 18.55
C LYS A 153 21.26 -8.17 18.00
N GLY A 154 21.20 -7.38 16.92
CA GLY A 154 22.34 -6.68 16.33
C GLY A 154 22.55 -5.24 16.84
N ILE A 155 21.68 -4.75 17.74
CA ILE A 155 21.67 -3.34 18.15
C ILE A 155 22.22 -3.22 19.57
N THR A 156 23.25 -2.37 19.73
CA THR A 156 23.94 -2.14 21.02
C THR A 156 23.19 -1.21 21.96
N VAL A 157 22.25 -0.40 21.44
CA VAL A 157 21.53 0.63 22.19
C VAL A 157 20.21 0.06 22.74
N PRO A 158 19.83 0.38 24.01
CA PRO A 158 18.58 -0.12 24.58
C PRO A 158 17.35 0.53 23.93
N VAL A 159 16.62 -0.24 23.14
CA VAL A 159 15.33 0.15 22.54
C VAL A 159 14.23 -0.74 23.08
N ILE A 160 13.12 -0.13 23.50
CA ILE A 160 11.93 -0.81 24.01
C ILE A 160 10.82 -0.69 22.94
N PHE A 161 10.29 -1.82 22.54
CA PHE A 161 9.09 -1.89 21.68
C PHE A 161 7.89 -2.35 22.50
N LYS A 162 6.79 -1.60 22.45
CA LYS A 162 5.53 -1.97 23.11
C LYS A 162 4.38 -1.93 22.13
N THR A 163 3.47 -2.87 22.29
CA THR A 163 2.24 -2.96 21.51
C THR A 163 1.04 -2.79 22.45
N GLU A 164 0.06 -1.99 22.02
CA GLU A 164 -1.24 -1.82 22.68
C GLU A 164 -2.29 -1.94 21.59
N ILE A 165 -2.96 -3.08 21.54
CA ILE A 165 -3.86 -3.46 20.44
C ILE A 165 -5.31 -3.54 20.89
N VAL A 166 -6.21 -3.37 19.92
CA VAL A 166 -7.64 -3.61 20.06
C VAL A 166 -7.99 -5.03 19.58
N ASN A 167 -9.02 -5.62 20.17
CA ASN A 167 -9.51 -6.94 19.77
C ASN A 167 -10.43 -6.82 18.54
N GLU A 168 -9.84 -6.50 17.42
CA GLU A 168 -10.51 -6.27 16.13
C GLU A 168 -9.80 -7.02 15.01
N SER A 169 -10.47 -7.10 13.85
CA SER A 169 -9.90 -7.65 12.64
C SER A 169 -9.96 -6.60 11.51
N VAL A 170 -8.96 -6.62 10.66
CA VAL A 170 -8.87 -5.77 9.47
C VAL A 170 -8.92 -6.62 8.20
N VAL A 171 -9.23 -5.99 7.08
CA VAL A 171 -9.20 -6.64 5.77
C VAL A 171 -7.99 -6.14 5.00
N GLY A 172 -7.18 -7.07 4.50
CA GLY A 172 -5.97 -6.72 3.75
C GLY A 172 -5.16 -7.93 3.31
N ASP A 173 -3.96 -7.69 2.83
CA ASP A 173 -2.96 -8.72 2.53
C ASP A 173 -1.97 -8.83 3.69
N VAL A 174 -1.99 -9.98 4.36
CA VAL A 174 -1.17 -10.23 5.56
C VAL A 174 0.33 -10.14 5.28
N ILE A 175 0.78 -10.57 4.09
CA ILE A 175 2.19 -10.56 3.72
C ILE A 175 2.66 -9.12 3.53
N GLN A 176 1.90 -8.32 2.79
CA GLN A 176 2.22 -6.92 2.57
C GLN A 176 2.17 -6.10 3.88
N LEU A 177 1.18 -6.36 4.74
CA LEU A 177 1.07 -5.66 6.03
C LEU A 177 2.20 -6.02 7.01
N ARG A 178 2.63 -7.27 7.04
CA ARG A 178 3.83 -7.66 7.79
C ARG A 178 5.06 -6.93 7.26
N PHE A 179 5.24 -6.90 5.96
CA PHE A 179 6.35 -6.20 5.32
C PHE A 179 6.32 -4.69 5.59
N LEU A 180 5.13 -4.06 5.64
CA LEU A 180 4.98 -2.67 6.07
C LEU A 180 5.50 -2.44 7.48
N LEU A 181 5.10 -3.29 8.44
CA LEU A 181 5.54 -3.19 9.83
C LEU A 181 7.05 -3.44 9.98
N GLU A 182 7.61 -4.38 9.23
CA GLU A 182 9.04 -4.64 9.17
C GLU A 182 9.82 -3.41 8.67
N ASN A 183 9.37 -2.77 7.59
CA ASN A 183 10.00 -1.54 7.08
C ASN A 183 9.94 -0.39 8.10
N LEU A 184 8.82 -0.21 8.82
CA LEU A 184 8.73 0.81 9.88
C LEU A 184 9.69 0.53 11.04
N ILE A 185 9.86 -0.74 11.41
CA ILE A 185 10.78 -1.16 12.47
C ILE A 185 12.25 -0.97 12.02
N ASP A 186 12.59 -1.38 10.80
CA ASP A 186 13.94 -1.26 10.26
C ASP A 186 14.37 0.21 10.17
N GLU A 187 13.49 1.08 9.66
CA GLU A 187 13.76 2.52 9.62
C GLU A 187 13.92 3.09 11.04
N ALA A 188 13.03 2.71 11.95
CA ALA A 188 13.18 3.16 13.33
C ALA A 188 14.50 2.71 13.94
N LEU A 189 14.96 1.50 13.67
CA LEU A 189 16.19 0.92 14.23
C LEU A 189 17.45 1.31 13.45
N SER A 190 17.35 1.92 12.28
CA SER A 190 18.50 2.38 11.48
C SER A 190 19.36 3.41 12.21
N VAL A 191 18.74 4.18 13.12
CA VAL A 191 19.46 5.17 13.93
C VAL A 191 19.67 4.62 15.36
N PRO A 192 20.91 4.52 15.85
CA PRO A 192 21.24 3.94 17.14
C PRO A 192 20.94 4.89 18.30
N VAL A 193 19.68 5.21 18.53
CA VAL A 193 19.19 6.05 19.64
C VAL A 193 18.39 5.20 20.61
N SER A 194 18.66 5.36 21.91
CA SER A 194 17.93 4.66 22.97
C SER A 194 16.53 5.25 23.17
N GLY A 195 15.59 4.43 23.64
CA GLY A 195 14.27 4.88 24.04
C GLY A 195 13.16 3.94 23.61
N LYS A 196 11.95 4.50 23.44
CA LYS A 196 10.71 3.73 23.27
C LYS A 196 10.09 3.93 21.89
N ILE A 197 9.71 2.82 21.27
CA ILE A 197 8.84 2.74 20.10
C ILE A 197 7.53 2.08 20.54
N THR A 198 6.39 2.55 20.04
CA THR A 198 5.10 1.92 20.34
C THR A 198 4.30 1.70 19.06
N LEU A 199 3.61 0.57 19.00
CA LEU A 199 2.56 0.30 18.01
C LEU A 199 1.22 0.22 18.76
N THR A 200 0.35 1.20 18.52
CA THR A 200 -0.97 1.26 19.13
C THR A 200 -2.05 1.25 18.06
N CYS A 201 -3.26 0.83 18.41
CA CYS A 201 -4.38 0.78 17.48
C CYS A 201 -5.59 1.47 18.09
N ALA A 202 -6.33 2.20 17.26
CA ALA A 202 -7.61 2.82 17.62
C ALA A 202 -8.69 2.43 16.59
N VAL A 203 -9.90 2.19 17.09
CA VAL A 203 -11.05 1.90 16.22
C VAL A 203 -11.69 3.21 15.79
N GLU A 204 -11.83 3.40 14.50
CA GLU A 204 -12.58 4.48 13.88
C GLU A 204 -13.71 3.83 13.08
N GLU A 205 -14.95 4.21 13.31
CA GLU A 205 -16.15 3.66 12.66
C GLU A 205 -15.93 2.40 11.77
N ASP A 206 -15.45 2.64 10.56
CA ASP A 206 -15.24 1.65 9.50
C ASP A 206 -13.78 1.20 9.31
N PHE A 207 -12.86 1.81 10.07
CA PHE A 207 -11.41 1.58 9.94
C PHE A 207 -10.78 1.28 11.31
N VAL A 208 -9.63 0.64 11.24
CA VAL A 208 -8.69 0.56 12.37
C VAL A 208 -7.50 1.42 12.02
N ARG A 209 -7.20 2.40 12.87
CA ARG A 209 -6.02 3.25 12.77
C ARG A 209 -4.89 2.62 13.56
N PHE A 210 -3.77 2.42 12.91
CA PHE A 210 -2.50 1.99 13.50
C PHE A 210 -1.61 3.20 13.69
N LEU A 211 -0.98 3.32 14.86
CA LEU A 211 -0.08 4.40 15.20
C LEU A 211 1.27 3.81 15.59
N PHE A 212 2.26 4.00 14.74
CA PHE A 212 3.64 3.64 15.01
C PHE A 212 4.38 4.89 15.50
N THR A 213 4.69 4.93 16.80
CA THR A 213 5.26 6.11 17.47
C THR A 213 6.72 5.89 17.80
N ASP A 214 7.59 6.77 17.33
CA ASP A 214 9.00 6.82 17.72
C ASP A 214 9.26 8.06 18.59
N MET A 215 9.46 7.83 19.89
CA MET A 215 9.72 8.88 20.88
C MET A 215 11.21 9.26 20.99
N ARG A 216 12.07 8.66 20.17
CA ARG A 216 13.52 8.78 20.29
C ARG A 216 14.10 9.88 19.43
N ARG A 217 13.39 10.28 18.38
CA ARG A 217 13.84 11.22 17.35
C ARG A 217 12.78 12.28 17.12
N GLU A 218 13.22 13.51 17.05
CA GLU A 218 12.35 14.61 16.65
C GLU A 218 12.51 14.85 15.15
N LYS A 219 11.39 15.07 14.49
CA LYS A 219 11.32 15.46 13.09
C LYS A 219 10.39 16.66 12.95
N THR A 220 10.81 17.63 12.15
CA THR A 220 9.97 18.79 11.85
C THR A 220 8.78 18.40 10.97
N ARG A 221 7.74 19.21 10.97
CA ARG A 221 6.57 18.98 10.12
C ARG A 221 6.92 18.93 8.63
N GLU A 222 7.91 19.70 8.21
CA GLU A 222 8.40 19.72 6.84
C GLU A 222 9.10 18.42 6.47
N GLU A 223 9.95 17.90 7.35
CA GLU A 223 10.60 16.60 7.17
C GLU A 223 9.58 15.46 7.13
N LEU A 224 8.57 15.50 8.00
CA LEU A 224 7.51 14.47 8.02
C LEU A 224 6.64 14.51 6.76
N ASN A 225 6.32 15.68 6.24
CA ASN A 225 5.59 15.83 4.99
C ASN A 225 6.38 15.25 3.79
N GLN A 226 7.70 15.25 3.86
CA GLN A 226 8.57 14.72 2.81
C GLN A 226 8.89 13.22 2.95
N LEU A 227 8.57 12.60 4.09
CA LEU A 227 8.88 11.19 4.34
C LEU A 227 8.40 10.23 3.25
N PHE A 228 7.22 10.50 2.71
CA PHE A 228 6.56 9.64 1.72
C PHE A 228 6.80 10.07 0.28
N TYR A 229 7.78 10.94 0.05
CA TYR A 229 8.16 11.41 -1.28
C TYR A 229 9.64 11.10 -1.55
N PRO A 230 10.00 10.68 -2.77
CA PRO A 230 11.39 10.46 -3.12
C PRO A 230 12.15 11.78 -3.02
N ASN A 231 13.02 11.90 -2.04
CA ASN A 231 13.87 13.06 -1.86
C ASN A 231 15.26 12.79 -2.45
N LEU A 232 15.40 13.00 -3.73
CA LEU A 232 16.64 12.82 -4.48
C LEU A 232 17.77 13.75 -3.99
N THR A 233 17.43 14.89 -3.42
CA THR A 233 18.42 15.87 -2.95
C THR A 233 19.16 15.39 -1.70
N ARG A 234 18.52 14.62 -0.83
CA ARG A 234 19.15 14.04 0.35
C ARG A 234 20.08 12.88 0.02
N MET A 235 19.81 12.16 -1.07
CA MET A 235 20.68 11.11 -1.58
C MET A 235 22.03 11.64 -2.09
N THR A 236 22.13 12.93 -2.43
CA THR A 236 23.34 13.55 -2.99
C THR A 236 24.27 14.19 -1.95
N THR A 237 23.82 14.45 -0.74
CA THR A 237 24.59 15.18 0.28
C THR A 237 25.51 14.30 1.14
N GLY A 238 25.44 12.96 1.03
CA GLY A 238 26.43 12.07 1.67
C GLY A 238 26.43 12.09 3.20
N GLU A 239 25.38 12.54 3.84
CA GLU A 239 25.22 12.46 5.29
C GLU A 239 24.86 11.03 5.69
N ARG A 240 25.71 10.44 6.52
CA ARG A 240 25.53 9.10 7.07
C ARG A 240 24.18 8.98 7.76
N GLY A 241 23.33 8.07 7.31
CA GLY A 241 22.11 7.66 7.99
C GLY A 241 20.80 7.94 7.26
N GLU A 242 20.81 8.57 6.10
CA GLU A 242 19.60 8.96 5.39
C GLU A 242 19.27 8.14 4.12
N LEU A 243 19.88 6.96 3.96
CA LEU A 243 19.47 5.96 2.94
C LEU A 243 18.11 5.33 3.25
N CYS A 244 17.48 5.73 4.35
CA CYS A 244 16.25 5.15 4.89
C CYS A 244 14.96 5.80 4.34
N GLY A 245 15.02 6.57 3.27
CA GLY A 245 13.82 7.20 2.69
C GLY A 245 12.95 6.28 1.83
N THR A 246 13.43 5.07 1.55
CA THR A 246 12.71 4.11 0.70
C THR A 246 11.71 3.26 1.45
N GLU A 247 11.93 3.02 2.74
CA GLU A 247 11.04 2.24 3.60
C GLU A 247 9.67 2.89 3.70
N TYR A 248 9.61 4.20 3.87
CA TYR A 248 8.34 4.94 3.90
C TYR A 248 7.63 4.98 2.54
N LEU A 249 8.38 5.01 1.43
CA LEU A 249 7.80 4.91 0.10
C LEU A 249 7.15 3.53 -0.11
N ILE A 250 7.81 2.48 0.33
CA ILE A 250 7.27 1.11 0.31
C ILE A 250 6.00 1.04 1.17
N CYS A 251 6.02 1.60 2.38
CA CYS A 251 4.85 1.67 3.25
C CYS A 251 3.67 2.40 2.59
N LYS A 252 3.95 3.54 1.94
CA LYS A 252 2.92 4.30 1.19
C LYS A 252 2.33 3.48 0.06
N GLN A 253 3.16 2.77 -0.71
CA GLN A 253 2.68 1.92 -1.79
C GLN A 253 1.81 0.79 -1.27
N ILE A 254 2.22 0.10 -0.21
CA ILE A 254 1.43 -0.97 0.41
C ILE A 254 0.05 -0.46 0.85
N ILE A 255 -0.03 0.70 1.51
CA ILE A 255 -1.31 1.26 1.93
C ILE A 255 -2.17 1.71 0.74
N ARG A 256 -1.56 2.20 -0.32
CA ARG A 256 -2.24 2.53 -1.56
C ARG A 256 -2.83 1.27 -2.22
N ASP A 257 -2.08 0.18 -2.27
CA ASP A 257 -2.55 -1.10 -2.78
C ASP A 257 -3.75 -1.61 -1.95
N HIS A 258 -3.72 -1.41 -0.62
CA HIS A 258 -4.85 -1.74 0.25
C HIS A 258 -6.07 -0.87 -0.04
N ASP A 259 -5.90 0.44 -0.27
CA ASP A 259 -7.00 1.34 -0.62
C ASP A 259 -7.69 0.91 -1.91
N GLU A 260 -6.95 0.36 -2.83
CA GLU A 260 -7.39 -0.01 -4.14
C GLU A 260 -8.02 -1.41 -4.19
N PHE A 261 -7.37 -2.41 -3.59
CA PHE A 261 -7.76 -3.83 -3.73
C PHE A 261 -8.69 -4.36 -2.65
N VAL A 262 -8.81 -3.70 -1.51
CA VAL A 262 -9.70 -4.17 -0.43
C VAL A 262 -11.18 -3.93 -0.75
N GLY A 263 -11.48 -3.08 -1.73
CA GLY A 263 -12.85 -2.76 -2.13
C GLY A 263 -13.55 -1.76 -1.21
N ARG A 264 -12.80 -1.08 -0.34
CA ARG A 264 -13.27 0.01 0.51
C ARG A 264 -12.21 1.10 0.57
N ARG A 265 -12.50 2.25 0.00
CA ARG A 265 -11.59 3.39 -0.02
C ARG A 265 -11.53 4.10 1.34
N GLY A 266 -10.37 4.63 1.68
CA GLY A 266 -10.10 5.37 2.92
C GLY A 266 -8.83 4.91 3.63
N CYS A 267 -8.07 3.95 3.06
CA CYS A 267 -6.75 3.63 3.55
C CYS A 267 -5.78 4.77 3.24
N ARG A 268 -5.06 5.22 4.24
CA ARG A 268 -4.08 6.30 4.11
C ARG A 268 -2.95 6.11 5.10
N ILE A 269 -1.79 6.64 4.77
CA ILE A 269 -0.64 6.71 5.65
C ILE A 269 -0.13 8.15 5.71
N ASN A 270 0.15 8.65 6.91
CA ASN A 270 0.71 9.96 7.15
C ASN A 270 1.63 9.94 8.37
N ALA A 271 2.36 11.04 8.58
CA ALA A 271 3.21 11.21 9.74
C ALA A 271 3.00 12.61 10.35
N GLU A 272 3.06 12.70 11.68
CA GLU A 272 2.86 13.94 12.42
C GLU A 272 3.86 14.04 13.58
N PRO A 273 4.34 15.26 13.92
CA PRO A 273 5.16 15.46 15.09
C PRO A 273 4.31 15.36 16.36
N LEU A 274 4.91 14.89 17.45
CA LEU A 274 4.25 14.83 18.74
C LEU A 274 4.62 16.05 19.60
N GLU A 275 3.68 16.60 20.35
CA GLU A 275 3.89 17.74 21.24
C GLU A 275 4.93 17.47 22.35
N LYS A 276 5.08 16.21 22.76
CA LYS A 276 6.01 15.76 23.82
C LYS A 276 7.36 15.28 23.30
N GLY A 277 7.69 15.61 22.06
CA GLY A 277 8.87 15.09 21.36
C GLY A 277 8.60 13.75 20.66
N GLY A 278 9.36 13.48 19.59
CA GLY A 278 9.15 12.33 18.72
C GLY A 278 8.14 12.60 17.61
N PHE A 279 7.78 11.54 16.89
CA PHE A 279 6.79 11.59 15.82
C PHE A 279 5.97 10.30 15.76
N VAL A 280 4.83 10.36 15.10
CA VAL A 280 3.97 9.22 14.83
C VAL A 280 3.78 9.04 13.33
N VAL A 281 3.94 7.82 12.87
CA VAL A 281 3.47 7.37 11.55
C VAL A 281 2.16 6.62 11.77
N TYR A 282 1.10 7.05 11.14
CA TYR A 282 -0.19 6.37 11.27
C TYR A 282 -0.75 5.96 9.93
N PHE A 283 -1.41 4.81 9.91
CA PHE A 283 -2.11 4.31 8.73
C PHE A 283 -3.45 3.69 9.12
N THR A 284 -4.37 3.68 8.17
CA THR A 284 -5.73 3.16 8.36
C THR A 284 -5.97 1.96 7.46
N LEU A 285 -6.64 0.94 8.02
CA LEU A 285 -7.07 -0.26 7.31
C LEU A 285 -8.56 -0.50 7.53
N PRO A 286 -9.30 -1.05 6.56
CA PRO A 286 -10.72 -1.32 6.71
C PRO A 286 -10.95 -2.35 7.80
N ARG A 287 -11.84 -2.01 8.72
CA ARG A 287 -12.31 -2.90 9.78
C ARG A 287 -13.16 -4.01 9.19
N TYR A 288 -12.94 -5.24 9.62
CA TYR A 288 -13.82 -6.33 9.29
C TYR A 288 -15.07 -6.26 10.16
N ILE A 289 -16.21 -5.99 9.54
CA ILE A 289 -17.53 -6.00 10.20
C ILE A 289 -18.22 -7.28 9.73
N LYS A 290 -18.45 -8.21 10.67
CA LYS A 290 -19.22 -9.40 10.38
C LYS A 290 -20.66 -8.96 10.05
N LYS A 291 -21.09 -9.17 8.81
CA LYS A 291 -22.51 -8.99 8.49
C LYS A 291 -23.29 -10.05 9.26
N VAL A 292 -24.13 -9.61 10.15
CA VAL A 292 -25.10 -10.46 10.88
C VAL A 292 -26.19 -10.91 9.94
#